data_df0f717f32b8dd350f94f1f4fe981135
#
_entry.id   df0f717f32b8dd350f94f1f4fe981135
#
_cell.length_a   1.000
_cell.length_b   1.000
_cell.length_c   1.000
_cell.angle_alpha   90.00
_cell.angle_beta   90.00
_cell.angle_gamma   90.00
#
_symmetry.space_group_name_H-M   'P 1'
#
loop_
_entity.id
_entity.type
_entity.pdbx_description
1 polymer ?
#
loop_
_entity_poly.entity_id
_entity_poly.type
_entity_poly.pdbx_seq_one_letter_code
_entity_poly.pdbx_strand_id
1 'polypeptide(L)'
;MCMKFSSWCILLASTFMMGSSLCWADSSGVADDPSLRTWTNKNTGSTVEARPVALNMKTVKLVTTAKKPITMPLEKLSDEDRAWLEEHKEVIGKPIAEWSSMPSGPVAEEMKGKTYMLENGKLKKRDGKLNPKHFILYFSASWCGPCCRNAPHSVEAYNRVVKDNPDVEVIMCNLDQNLDAAQKWAAANNMPWPILLKEDLTELAKKVAPRGIPTMILVDKDGKPI
;
A
#
# COMPACT_ATOMS: atom_id res chain seq x y z
N MET A 1 -15.81 6.27 -39.19
CA MET A 1 -17.18 6.54 -39.67
C MET A 1 -18.09 5.53 -38.99
N CYS A 2 -18.61 5.90 -37.86
CA CYS A 2 -19.75 5.21 -37.26
C CYS A 2 -20.37 6.07 -36.17
N MET A 3 -21.61 6.13 -36.18
CA MET A 3 -22.62 7.14 -35.96
C MET A 3 -22.91 7.41 -34.47
N LYS A 4 -23.20 8.70 -34.24
CA LYS A 4 -23.87 9.22 -33.04
C LYS A 4 -25.29 8.65 -32.95
N PHE A 5 -25.74 8.33 -31.74
CA PHE A 5 -27.16 8.33 -31.39
C PHE A 5 -27.41 9.27 -30.24
N SER A 6 -28.30 10.19 -30.51
CA SER A 6 -28.73 11.31 -29.66
C SER A 6 -30.00 10.94 -28.91
N SER A 7 -30.09 11.43 -27.69
CA SER A 7 -31.28 11.95 -26.97
C SER A 7 -32.60 11.14 -26.94
N TRP A 8 -33.15 11.01 -25.75
CA TRP A 8 -34.40 11.74 -25.39
C TRP A 8 -34.68 11.61 -23.87
N CYS A 9 -34.99 12.78 -23.29
CA CYS A 9 -35.55 12.98 -21.96
C CYS A 9 -36.95 12.38 -21.83
N ILE A 10 -37.27 11.83 -20.67
CA ILE A 10 -38.63 11.89 -20.11
C ILE A 10 -38.51 12.15 -18.60
N LEU A 11 -38.99 13.33 -18.19
CA LEU A 11 -39.35 13.66 -16.81
C LEU A 11 -40.62 12.89 -16.42
N LEU A 12 -40.66 12.32 -15.23
CA LEU A 12 -41.88 12.23 -14.42
C LEU A 12 -41.55 12.27 -12.93
N ALA A 13 -42.33 13.02 -12.23
CA ALA A 13 -42.20 13.52 -10.88
C ALA A 13 -42.68 12.55 -9.80
N SER A 14 -42.14 12.78 -8.61
CA SER A 14 -42.74 12.68 -7.26
C SER A 14 -43.31 11.34 -6.77
N THR A 15 -42.69 10.80 -5.71
CA THR A 15 -43.40 10.62 -4.44
C THR A 15 -42.42 10.52 -3.28
N PHE A 16 -42.69 11.35 -2.31
CA PHE A 16 -42.04 11.48 -0.98
C PHE A 16 -42.38 10.23 -0.15
N MET A 17 -41.40 9.50 0.34
CA MET A 17 -41.57 8.64 1.51
C MET A 17 -40.40 8.78 2.45
N MET A 18 -40.70 9.33 3.63
CA MET A 18 -39.86 9.28 4.83
C MET A 18 -39.56 7.82 5.20
N GLY A 19 -38.30 7.51 5.39
CA GLY A 19 -37.88 6.23 5.87
C GLY A 19 -36.53 6.38 6.57
N SER A 20 -36.59 6.57 7.90
CA SER A 20 -35.61 6.24 8.94
C SER A 20 -34.13 6.23 8.52
N SER A 21 -33.43 7.28 8.92
CA SER A 21 -31.98 7.32 9.06
C SER A 21 -31.50 6.18 9.98
N LEU A 22 -31.08 5.07 9.42
CA LEU A 22 -30.16 4.17 10.08
C LEU A 22 -28.80 4.88 10.04
N CYS A 23 -28.44 5.49 11.18
CA CYS A 23 -27.05 5.83 11.48
C CYS A 23 -26.25 4.53 11.41
N TRP A 24 -25.57 4.33 10.29
CA TRP A 24 -24.42 3.43 10.27
C TRP A 24 -23.35 4.13 11.09
N ALA A 25 -23.14 3.63 12.29
CA ALA A 25 -21.97 3.99 13.08
C ALA A 25 -20.75 3.66 12.22
N ASP A 26 -20.02 4.69 11.88
CA ASP A 26 -18.71 4.62 11.24
C ASP A 26 -17.77 3.82 12.16
N SER A 27 -17.63 2.51 11.86
CA SER A 27 -16.68 1.62 12.53
C SER A 27 -15.30 1.62 11.85
N SER A 28 -15.02 2.61 11.00
CA SER A 28 -13.82 2.68 10.14
C SER A 28 -12.59 3.32 10.79
N GLY A 29 -12.51 3.42 12.11
CA GLY A 29 -11.47 4.22 12.77
C GLY A 29 -10.28 3.46 13.36
N VAL A 30 -10.22 2.12 13.35
CA VAL A 30 -9.18 1.37 14.11
C VAL A 30 -8.40 0.35 13.28
N ALA A 31 -8.90 -0.07 12.11
CA ALA A 31 -8.26 -1.12 11.31
C ALA A 31 -7.01 -0.68 10.52
N ASP A 32 -6.76 0.63 10.34
CA ASP A 32 -5.73 1.16 9.45
C ASP A 32 -4.67 2.03 10.13
N ASP A 33 -4.44 1.88 11.43
CA ASP A 33 -3.35 2.59 12.12
C ASP A 33 -2.04 1.79 12.02
N PRO A 34 -1.09 2.17 11.14
CA PRO A 34 0.16 1.45 10.94
C PRO A 34 1.08 1.49 12.16
N SER A 35 0.79 2.35 13.12
CA SER A 35 1.52 2.45 14.39
C SER A 35 0.97 1.53 15.47
N LEU A 36 -0.22 0.92 15.24
CA LEU A 36 -0.84 0.01 16.19
C LEU A 36 -0.19 -1.36 16.10
N ARG A 37 0.34 -1.84 17.21
CA ARG A 37 0.98 -3.16 17.30
C ARG A 37 0.83 -3.80 18.68
N THR A 38 1.11 -5.08 18.76
CA THR A 38 1.17 -5.82 20.01
C THR A 38 2.54 -5.66 20.66
N TRP A 39 2.56 -5.19 21.91
CA TRP A 39 3.75 -5.00 22.74
C TRP A 39 3.84 -6.10 23.75
N THR A 40 5.01 -6.68 23.97
CA THR A 40 5.21 -7.82 24.85
C THR A 40 6.08 -7.43 26.05
N ASN A 41 5.58 -7.67 27.25
CA ASN A 41 6.39 -7.56 28.46
C ASN A 41 7.22 -8.85 28.61
N LYS A 42 8.54 -8.76 28.45
CA LYS A 42 9.44 -9.93 28.47
C LYS A 42 9.47 -10.66 29.83
N ASN A 43 9.15 -9.95 30.93
CA ASN A 43 9.22 -10.54 32.26
C ASN A 43 7.96 -11.36 32.60
N THR A 44 6.81 -10.98 32.06
CA THR A 44 5.51 -11.60 32.38
C THR A 44 4.90 -12.34 31.19
N GLY A 45 5.40 -12.14 29.99
CA GLY A 45 4.79 -12.63 28.75
C GLY A 45 3.46 -11.96 28.40
N SER A 46 2.99 -11.00 29.20
CA SER A 46 1.73 -10.30 28.91
C SER A 46 1.89 -9.34 27.73
N THR A 47 0.83 -9.27 26.93
CA THR A 47 0.79 -8.45 25.71
C THR A 47 -0.26 -7.35 25.81
N VAL A 48 -0.05 -6.25 25.09
CA VAL A 48 -1.00 -5.16 24.94
C VAL A 48 -0.94 -4.60 23.51
N GLU A 49 -2.10 -4.40 22.91
CA GLU A 49 -2.21 -3.74 21.63
C GLU A 49 -2.31 -2.22 21.83
N ALA A 50 -1.33 -1.50 21.33
CA ALA A 50 -1.21 -0.06 21.56
C ALA A 50 -0.34 0.64 20.50
N ARG A 51 -0.52 1.94 20.38
CA ARG A 51 0.28 2.84 19.57
C ARG A 51 1.31 3.58 20.42
N PRO A 52 2.58 3.69 20.01
CA PRO A 52 3.57 4.50 20.71
C PRO A 52 3.33 5.99 20.40
N VAL A 53 3.26 6.80 21.45
CA VAL A 53 3.01 8.25 21.33
C VAL A 53 4.14 9.13 21.83
N ALA A 54 5.06 8.55 22.60
CA ALA A 54 6.29 9.23 23.00
C ALA A 54 7.35 8.19 23.40
N LEU A 55 8.61 8.49 23.10
CA LEU A 55 9.77 7.68 23.45
C LEU A 55 10.82 8.56 24.12
N ASN A 56 11.43 8.05 25.17
CA ASN A 56 12.62 8.62 25.79
C ASN A 56 13.63 7.51 26.08
N MET A 57 14.78 7.86 26.65
CA MET A 57 15.88 6.91 26.89
C MET A 57 15.56 5.73 27.81
N LYS A 58 14.47 5.79 28.57
CA LYS A 58 14.11 4.78 29.58
C LYS A 58 12.72 4.17 29.39
N THR A 59 11.81 4.89 28.74
CA THR A 59 10.40 4.49 28.67
C THR A 59 9.78 4.80 27.33
N VAL A 60 8.79 4.01 26.94
CA VAL A 60 7.84 4.33 25.87
C VAL A 60 6.46 4.60 26.46
N LYS A 61 5.81 5.66 25.96
CA LYS A 61 4.39 5.93 26.20
C LYS A 61 3.57 5.30 25.10
N LEU A 62 2.62 4.48 25.48
CA LEU A 62 1.71 3.76 24.59
C LEU A 62 0.28 4.25 24.81
N VAL A 63 -0.55 4.25 23.78
CA VAL A 63 -1.99 4.47 23.89
C VAL A 63 -2.70 3.26 23.32
N THR A 64 -3.49 2.58 24.14
CA THR A 64 -4.25 1.39 23.73
C THR A 64 -5.41 1.74 22.80
N THR A 65 -5.97 0.74 22.13
CA THR A 65 -7.22 0.86 21.33
C THR A 65 -8.37 1.45 22.16
N ALA A 66 -8.41 1.19 23.47
CA ALA A 66 -9.37 1.80 24.40
C ALA A 66 -8.99 3.23 24.84
N LYS A 67 -8.03 3.88 24.15
CA LYS A 67 -7.51 5.24 24.44
C LYS A 67 -6.91 5.39 25.85
N LYS A 68 -6.49 4.30 26.49
CA LYS A 68 -5.81 4.36 27.80
C LYS A 68 -4.31 4.55 27.59
N PRO A 69 -3.68 5.56 28.22
CA PRO A 69 -2.23 5.72 28.20
C PRO A 69 -1.56 4.70 29.14
N ILE A 70 -0.47 4.11 28.67
CA ILE A 70 0.40 3.20 29.41
C ILE A 70 1.83 3.70 29.26
N THR A 71 2.60 3.72 30.34
CA THR A 71 4.04 3.96 30.28
C THR A 71 4.77 2.66 30.60
N MET A 72 5.61 2.20 29.65
CA MET A 72 6.35 0.96 29.81
C MET A 72 7.86 1.23 29.80
N PRO A 73 8.62 0.76 30.80
CA PRO A 73 10.06 0.80 30.79
C PRO A 73 10.62 -0.03 29.63
N LEU A 74 11.60 0.50 28.89
CA LEU A 74 12.22 -0.20 27.75
C LEU A 74 12.87 -1.53 28.15
N GLU A 75 13.39 -1.61 29.38
CA GLU A 75 13.96 -2.84 29.93
C GLU A 75 12.96 -3.98 30.09
N LYS A 76 11.65 -3.67 30.15
CA LYS A 76 10.56 -4.66 30.26
C LYS A 76 9.99 -5.07 28.90
N LEU A 77 10.35 -4.42 27.82
CA LEU A 77 9.95 -4.80 26.47
C LEU A 77 10.76 -5.98 25.96
N SER A 78 10.16 -6.76 25.07
CA SER A 78 10.89 -7.77 24.30
C SER A 78 12.03 -7.13 23.49
N ASP A 79 13.00 -7.92 23.08
CA ASP A 79 14.11 -7.45 22.28
C ASP A 79 13.63 -7.01 20.87
N GLU A 80 12.62 -7.71 20.35
CA GLU A 80 11.93 -7.37 19.11
C GLU A 80 11.22 -6.00 19.19
N ASP A 81 10.50 -5.73 20.30
CA ASP A 81 9.83 -4.45 20.50
C ASP A 81 10.83 -3.29 20.65
N ARG A 82 11.97 -3.53 21.28
CA ARG A 82 13.02 -2.51 21.40
C ARG A 82 13.69 -2.21 20.06
N ALA A 83 13.96 -3.23 19.27
CA ALA A 83 14.49 -3.07 17.92
C ALA A 83 13.52 -2.28 17.04
N TRP A 84 12.24 -2.59 17.13
CA TRP A 84 11.20 -1.87 16.40
C TRP A 84 11.11 -0.39 16.81
N LEU A 85 11.21 -0.08 18.11
CA LEU A 85 11.21 1.31 18.60
C LEU A 85 12.40 2.11 18.08
N GLU A 86 13.57 1.49 17.98
CA GLU A 86 14.77 2.14 17.45
C GLU A 86 14.63 2.42 15.95
N GLU A 87 14.06 1.48 15.19
CA GLU A 87 13.79 1.64 13.75
C GLU A 87 12.78 2.77 13.48
N HIS A 88 11.78 2.95 14.36
CA HIS A 88 10.66 3.87 14.15
C HIS A 88 10.71 5.14 15.00
N LYS A 89 11.82 5.40 15.69
CA LYS A 89 11.94 6.52 16.64
C LYS A 89 11.58 7.90 16.06
N GLU A 90 11.85 8.10 14.77
CA GLU A 90 11.65 9.37 14.08
C GLU A 90 10.16 9.73 13.89
N VAL A 91 9.25 8.75 13.98
CA VAL A 91 7.81 8.96 13.78
C VAL A 91 6.99 8.81 15.04
N ILE A 92 7.57 8.32 16.13
CA ILE A 92 6.86 8.18 17.41
C ILE A 92 6.38 9.56 17.86
N GLY A 93 5.05 9.66 18.09
CA GLY A 93 4.39 10.92 18.46
C GLY A 93 3.94 11.79 17.29
N LYS A 94 4.24 11.40 16.05
CA LYS A 94 3.77 12.09 14.85
C LYS A 94 2.36 11.64 14.42
N PRO A 95 1.67 12.42 13.57
CA PRO A 95 0.37 12.03 13.01
C PRO A 95 0.43 10.70 12.24
N ILE A 96 -0.66 9.95 12.24
CA ILE A 96 -0.78 8.64 11.55
C ILE A 96 -0.40 8.74 10.06
N ALA A 97 -0.71 9.86 9.40
CA ALA A 97 -0.34 10.09 8.01
C ALA A 97 1.18 10.01 7.75
N GLU A 98 2.01 10.40 8.72
CA GLU A 98 3.47 10.29 8.61
C GLU A 98 3.93 8.84 8.77
N TRP A 99 3.26 8.03 9.59
CA TRP A 99 3.52 6.61 9.72
C TRP A 99 3.23 5.84 8.43
N SER A 100 2.13 6.19 7.76
CA SER A 100 1.75 5.56 6.48
C SER A 100 2.72 5.88 5.35
N SER A 101 3.53 6.92 5.48
CA SER A 101 4.55 7.32 4.50
C SER A 101 5.91 6.66 4.71
N MET A 102 6.09 5.90 5.81
CA MET A 102 7.34 5.19 6.06
C MET A 102 7.38 3.85 5.33
N PRO A 103 8.53 3.50 4.76
CA PRO A 103 8.73 2.17 4.19
C PRO A 103 8.61 1.07 5.23
N SER A 104 7.91 -0.02 4.89
CA SER A 104 7.75 -1.18 5.78
C SER A 104 8.99 -2.08 5.87
N GLY A 105 9.99 -1.86 5.02
CA GLY A 105 11.19 -2.66 4.93
C GLY A 105 12.00 -2.42 3.66
N PRO A 106 13.03 -3.24 3.39
CA PRO A 106 13.98 -3.07 2.28
C PRO A 106 13.32 -2.90 0.90
N VAL A 107 12.23 -3.62 0.62
CA VAL A 107 11.52 -3.49 -0.67
C VAL A 107 10.99 -2.07 -0.86
N ALA A 108 10.29 -1.54 0.14
CA ALA A 108 9.74 -0.18 0.07
C ALA A 108 10.85 0.89 0.08
N GLU A 109 11.91 0.68 0.87
CA GLU A 109 13.07 1.59 0.90
C GLU A 109 13.76 1.70 -0.46
N GLU A 110 14.01 0.57 -1.13
CA GLU A 110 14.64 0.58 -2.45
C GLU A 110 13.75 1.23 -3.52
N MET A 111 12.42 1.17 -3.37
CA MET A 111 11.44 1.68 -4.34
C MET A 111 11.04 3.13 -4.10
N LYS A 112 11.21 3.64 -2.89
CA LYS A 112 10.84 5.00 -2.50
C LYS A 112 11.45 6.05 -3.42
N GLY A 113 10.61 6.92 -3.97
CA GLY A 113 11.00 7.98 -4.90
C GLY A 113 11.41 7.49 -6.29
N LYS A 114 11.26 6.19 -6.62
CA LYS A 114 11.59 5.64 -7.95
C LYS A 114 10.37 5.23 -8.75
N THR A 115 9.22 5.10 -8.11
CA THR A 115 7.98 4.67 -8.76
C THR A 115 7.19 5.82 -9.37
N TYR A 116 6.29 5.48 -10.28
CA TYR A 116 5.41 6.39 -10.99
C TYR A 116 3.97 5.91 -10.86
N MET A 117 3.04 6.85 -10.67
CA MET A 117 1.60 6.60 -10.70
C MET A 117 0.96 7.27 -11.91
N LEU A 118 -0.07 6.65 -12.46
CA LEU A 118 -0.85 7.23 -13.54
C LEU A 118 -1.80 8.30 -12.99
N GLU A 119 -1.60 9.56 -13.39
CA GLU A 119 -2.44 10.70 -13.05
C GLU A 119 -2.83 11.48 -14.30
N ASN A 120 -4.11 11.57 -14.60
CA ASN A 120 -4.65 12.27 -15.77
C ASN A 120 -3.97 11.83 -17.09
N GLY A 121 -3.76 10.52 -17.26
CA GLY A 121 -3.16 9.93 -18.46
C GLY A 121 -1.64 10.08 -18.57
N LYS A 122 -0.97 10.60 -17.54
CA LYS A 122 0.49 10.76 -17.48
C LYS A 122 1.08 10.05 -16.29
N LEU A 123 2.26 9.47 -16.47
CA LEU A 123 3.04 8.93 -15.36
C LEU A 123 3.76 10.07 -14.63
N LYS A 124 3.44 10.22 -13.35
CA LYS A 124 4.10 11.17 -12.46
C LYS A 124 4.86 10.42 -11.38
N LYS A 125 6.03 10.92 -11.03
CA LYS A 125 6.85 10.37 -9.97
C LYS A 125 6.10 10.44 -8.64
N ARG A 126 5.68 9.31 -8.14
CA ARG A 126 4.89 9.17 -6.93
C ARG A 126 4.92 7.73 -6.45
N ASP A 127 5.10 7.55 -5.16
CA ASP A 127 5.07 6.24 -4.54
C ASP A 127 3.64 5.75 -4.33
N GLY A 128 3.47 4.42 -4.33
CA GLY A 128 2.27 3.75 -3.84
C GLY A 128 2.28 3.61 -2.32
N LYS A 129 1.65 2.54 -1.82
CA LYS A 129 1.74 2.20 -0.39
C LYS A 129 3.18 1.84 -0.04
N LEU A 130 3.75 2.50 0.95
CA LEU A 130 5.12 2.24 1.43
C LEU A 130 5.16 1.34 2.67
N ASN A 131 4.00 1.07 3.29
CA ASN A 131 3.91 0.29 4.53
C ASN A 131 3.04 -0.98 4.44
N PRO A 132 2.99 -1.71 3.32
CA PRO A 132 2.32 -3.01 3.27
C PRO A 132 3.23 -4.09 3.88
N LYS A 133 2.61 -5.20 4.31
CA LYS A 133 3.33 -6.39 4.77
C LYS A 133 3.92 -7.20 3.62
N HIS A 134 3.28 -7.12 2.45
CA HIS A 134 3.64 -7.90 1.26
C HIS A 134 3.60 -7.04 0.00
N PHE A 135 4.46 -7.39 -0.95
CA PHE A 135 4.47 -6.79 -2.27
C PHE A 135 4.26 -7.85 -3.35
N ILE A 136 3.50 -7.50 -4.37
CA ILE A 136 3.40 -8.29 -5.61
C ILE A 136 4.26 -7.59 -6.66
N LEU A 137 5.40 -8.16 -7.00
CA LEU A 137 6.26 -7.68 -8.08
C LEU A 137 5.72 -8.21 -9.40
N TYR A 138 5.11 -7.32 -10.20
CA TYR A 138 4.47 -7.65 -11.47
C TYR A 138 5.39 -7.29 -12.64
N PHE A 139 6.09 -8.26 -13.19
CA PHE A 139 6.96 -8.09 -14.35
C PHE A 139 6.15 -8.14 -15.64
N SER A 140 6.18 -7.06 -16.43
CA SER A 140 5.35 -6.93 -17.63
C SER A 140 5.88 -5.84 -18.57
N ALA A 141 5.40 -5.82 -19.83
CA ALA A 141 5.79 -4.82 -20.82
C ALA A 141 4.74 -4.65 -21.93
N SER A 142 4.67 -3.49 -22.57
CA SER A 142 3.72 -3.17 -23.64
C SER A 142 3.97 -3.93 -24.94
N TRP A 143 5.20 -4.33 -25.22
CA TRP A 143 5.57 -5.12 -26.41
C TRP A 143 5.29 -6.61 -26.26
N CYS A 144 4.91 -7.08 -25.07
CA CYS A 144 4.62 -8.47 -24.77
C CYS A 144 3.15 -8.80 -25.03
N GLY A 145 2.84 -9.55 -26.06
CA GLY A 145 1.47 -9.89 -26.45
C GLY A 145 0.65 -10.56 -25.32
N PRO A 146 1.16 -11.58 -24.61
CA PRO A 146 0.48 -12.14 -23.44
C PRO A 146 0.24 -11.10 -22.34
N CYS A 147 1.19 -10.19 -22.11
CA CYS A 147 1.07 -9.12 -21.12
C CYS A 147 -0.11 -8.16 -21.45
N CYS A 148 -0.21 -7.76 -22.74
CA CYS A 148 -1.29 -6.89 -23.19
C CYS A 148 -2.67 -7.55 -23.00
N ARG A 149 -2.80 -8.86 -23.29
CA ARG A 149 -4.05 -9.58 -23.06
C ARG A 149 -4.41 -9.71 -21.58
N ASN A 150 -3.41 -9.82 -20.71
CA ASN A 150 -3.63 -9.98 -19.27
C ASN A 150 -3.87 -8.66 -18.53
N ALA A 151 -3.42 -7.52 -19.07
CA ALA A 151 -3.47 -6.24 -18.38
C ALA A 151 -4.88 -5.84 -17.87
N PRO A 152 -5.98 -5.95 -18.66
CA PRO A 152 -7.32 -5.62 -18.16
C PRO A 152 -7.75 -6.48 -16.97
N HIS A 153 -7.46 -7.79 -17.00
CA HIS A 153 -7.79 -8.72 -15.91
C HIS A 153 -6.98 -8.42 -14.66
N SER A 154 -5.71 -8.03 -14.81
CA SER A 154 -4.87 -7.61 -13.68
C SER A 154 -5.39 -6.33 -13.03
N VAL A 155 -5.85 -5.35 -13.83
CA VAL A 155 -6.47 -4.11 -13.32
C VAL A 155 -7.75 -4.41 -12.55
N GLU A 156 -8.61 -5.26 -13.09
CA GLU A 156 -9.83 -5.70 -12.39
C GLU A 156 -9.50 -6.39 -11.06
N ALA A 157 -8.55 -7.32 -11.06
CA ALA A 157 -8.12 -8.03 -9.86
C ALA A 157 -7.55 -7.07 -8.80
N TYR A 158 -6.71 -6.12 -9.20
CA TYR A 158 -6.18 -5.10 -8.29
C TYR A 158 -7.30 -4.29 -7.64
N ASN A 159 -8.24 -3.77 -8.42
CA ASN A 159 -9.34 -2.96 -7.91
C ASN A 159 -10.25 -3.73 -6.95
N ARG A 160 -10.36 -5.05 -7.12
CA ARG A 160 -11.21 -5.91 -6.28
C ARG A 160 -10.52 -6.34 -4.99
N VAL A 161 -9.19 -6.56 -5.01
CA VAL A 161 -8.49 -7.28 -3.92
C VAL A 161 -7.41 -6.44 -3.26
N VAL A 162 -6.69 -5.61 -4.01
CA VAL A 162 -5.48 -4.94 -3.51
C VAL A 162 -5.72 -3.50 -3.14
N LYS A 163 -6.56 -2.80 -3.91
CA LYS A 163 -6.76 -1.34 -3.79
C LYS A 163 -7.03 -0.90 -2.35
N ASP A 164 -7.96 -1.58 -1.69
CA ASP A 164 -8.41 -1.25 -0.34
C ASP A 164 -7.78 -2.15 0.74
N ASN A 165 -6.83 -3.02 0.36
CA ASN A 165 -6.09 -3.85 1.29
C ASN A 165 -4.79 -3.15 1.73
N PRO A 166 -4.65 -2.73 3.01
CA PRO A 166 -3.46 -2.03 3.49
C PRO A 166 -2.21 -2.93 3.54
N ASP A 167 -2.40 -4.24 3.64
CA ASP A 167 -1.31 -5.20 3.82
C ASP A 167 -0.60 -5.62 2.53
N VAL A 168 -1.13 -5.22 1.36
CA VAL A 168 -0.58 -5.63 0.06
C VAL A 168 -0.48 -4.44 -0.89
N GLU A 169 0.63 -4.36 -1.64
CA GLU A 169 0.77 -3.47 -2.78
C GLU A 169 1.31 -4.21 -4.00
N VAL A 170 0.85 -3.81 -5.19
CA VAL A 170 1.41 -4.27 -6.47
C VAL A 170 2.41 -3.24 -6.95
N ILE A 171 3.63 -3.67 -7.25
CA ILE A 171 4.64 -2.85 -7.93
C ILE A 171 4.86 -3.44 -9.31
N MET A 172 4.50 -2.71 -10.35
CA MET A 172 4.77 -3.14 -11.71
C MET A 172 6.24 -2.88 -12.07
N CYS A 173 7.02 -3.93 -12.20
CA CYS A 173 8.35 -3.91 -12.77
C CYS A 173 8.23 -3.85 -14.29
N ASN A 174 8.12 -2.63 -14.82
CA ASN A 174 7.91 -2.39 -16.25
C ASN A 174 9.21 -2.61 -17.05
N LEU A 175 9.15 -3.44 -18.09
CA LEU A 175 10.31 -3.77 -18.93
C LEU A 175 10.30 -3.07 -20.27
N ASP A 176 9.48 -2.04 -20.45
CA ASP A 176 9.55 -1.16 -21.62
C ASP A 176 10.89 -0.41 -21.66
N GLN A 177 11.30 0.00 -22.86
CA GLN A 177 12.61 0.63 -23.03
C GLN A 177 12.65 2.10 -22.62
N ASN A 178 11.49 2.74 -22.45
CA ASN A 178 11.40 4.14 -22.10
C ASN A 178 10.07 4.51 -21.44
N LEU A 179 10.06 5.65 -20.77
CA LEU A 179 8.89 6.21 -20.07
C LEU A 179 7.68 6.40 -21.00
N ASP A 180 7.87 6.81 -22.25
CA ASP A 180 6.76 7.09 -23.17
C ASP A 180 5.97 5.81 -23.51
N ALA A 181 6.64 4.69 -23.77
CA ALA A 181 6.02 3.41 -24.01
C ALA A 181 5.27 2.92 -22.77
N ALA A 182 5.90 2.98 -21.60
CA ALA A 182 5.28 2.63 -20.31
C ALA A 182 4.04 3.49 -20.04
N GLN A 183 4.12 4.82 -20.26
CA GLN A 183 3.01 5.75 -20.05
C GLN A 183 1.83 5.47 -20.98
N LYS A 184 2.07 5.28 -22.28
CA LYS A 184 1.01 4.98 -23.25
C LYS A 184 0.27 3.70 -22.88
N TRP A 185 1.00 2.69 -22.46
CA TRP A 185 0.41 1.42 -22.06
C TRP A 185 -0.35 1.51 -20.73
N ALA A 186 0.22 2.18 -19.73
CA ALA A 186 -0.46 2.43 -18.47
C ALA A 186 -1.77 3.22 -18.66
N ALA A 187 -1.73 4.27 -19.49
CA ALA A 187 -2.91 5.09 -19.80
C ALA A 187 -3.98 4.31 -20.57
N ALA A 188 -3.59 3.49 -21.55
CA ALA A 188 -4.52 2.67 -22.33
C ALA A 188 -5.29 1.65 -21.49
N ASN A 189 -4.72 1.21 -20.36
CA ASN A 189 -5.31 0.21 -19.45
C ASN A 189 -5.76 0.81 -18.11
N ASN A 190 -5.63 2.12 -17.89
CA ASN A 190 -5.92 2.76 -16.60
C ASN A 190 -5.25 2.03 -15.41
N MET A 191 -3.96 1.73 -15.54
CA MET A 191 -3.22 0.97 -14.52
C MET A 191 -3.17 1.72 -13.20
N PRO A 192 -3.67 1.12 -12.09
CA PRO A 192 -3.86 1.82 -10.82
C PRO A 192 -2.68 1.72 -9.86
N TRP A 193 -1.70 0.88 -10.17
CA TRP A 193 -0.58 0.55 -9.28
C TRP A 193 0.68 1.39 -9.57
N PRO A 194 1.62 1.46 -8.62
CA PRO A 194 2.95 2.03 -8.84
C PRO A 194 3.72 1.27 -9.93
N ILE A 195 4.42 2.02 -10.78
CA ILE A 195 5.22 1.50 -11.89
C ILE A 195 6.68 1.85 -11.64
N LEU A 196 7.53 0.85 -11.60
CA LEU A 196 8.97 0.96 -11.55
C LEU A 196 9.50 0.74 -12.97
N LEU A 197 10.20 1.72 -13.54
CA LEU A 197 10.74 1.64 -14.89
C LEU A 197 11.93 0.70 -14.95
N LYS A 198 12.25 0.19 -16.14
CA LYS A 198 13.34 -0.77 -16.35
C LYS A 198 14.68 -0.27 -15.83
N GLU A 199 15.00 1.00 -16.06
CA GLU A 199 16.22 1.66 -15.59
C GLU A 199 16.27 1.84 -14.08
N ASP A 200 15.11 1.92 -13.42
CA ASP A 200 14.96 2.11 -11.97
C ASP A 200 14.78 0.78 -11.20
N LEU A 201 14.83 -0.38 -11.88
CA LEU A 201 14.67 -1.68 -11.24
C LEU A 201 15.67 -1.85 -10.10
N THR A 202 15.13 -2.11 -8.92
CA THR A 202 15.93 -2.29 -7.69
C THR A 202 16.71 -3.59 -7.70
N GLU A 203 17.71 -3.72 -6.85
CA GLU A 203 18.48 -4.96 -6.74
C GLU A 203 17.61 -6.11 -6.23
N LEU A 204 16.67 -5.85 -5.34
CA LEU A 204 15.69 -6.86 -4.89
C LEU A 204 14.80 -7.34 -6.05
N ALA A 205 14.27 -6.40 -6.86
CA ALA A 205 13.46 -6.77 -8.02
C ALA A 205 14.27 -7.57 -9.06
N LYS A 206 15.50 -7.17 -9.34
CA LYS A 206 16.41 -7.90 -10.26
C LYS A 206 16.73 -9.31 -9.76
N LYS A 207 16.94 -9.49 -8.46
CA LYS A 207 17.28 -10.77 -7.85
C LYS A 207 16.18 -11.82 -8.02
N VAL A 208 14.91 -11.39 -8.01
CA VAL A 208 13.75 -12.29 -8.18
C VAL A 208 13.17 -12.25 -9.60
N ALA A 209 13.81 -11.53 -10.54
CA ALA A 209 13.29 -11.36 -11.89
C ALA A 209 13.03 -12.73 -12.58
N PRO A 210 11.84 -12.93 -13.19
CA PRO A 210 11.47 -14.18 -13.83
C PRO A 210 12.14 -14.34 -15.19
N ARG A 211 12.15 -15.59 -15.71
CA ARG A 211 12.66 -15.88 -17.06
C ARG A 211 11.69 -15.47 -18.18
N GLY A 212 10.45 -15.16 -17.86
CA GLY A 212 9.40 -14.79 -18.82
C GLY A 212 8.35 -13.87 -18.22
N ILE A 213 7.62 -13.18 -19.08
CA ILE A 213 6.55 -12.25 -18.71
C ILE A 213 5.25 -12.58 -19.47
N PRO A 214 4.05 -12.27 -18.89
CA PRO A 214 3.84 -11.63 -17.59
C PRO A 214 4.08 -12.60 -16.44
N THR A 215 4.63 -12.11 -15.32
CA THR A 215 4.80 -12.90 -14.10
C THR A 215 4.57 -12.01 -12.87
N MET A 216 3.84 -12.54 -11.90
CA MET A 216 3.63 -11.91 -10.59
C MET A 216 4.34 -12.75 -9.52
N ILE A 217 5.12 -12.10 -8.67
CA ILE A 217 5.85 -12.75 -7.57
C ILE A 217 5.45 -12.06 -6.28
N LEU A 218 4.85 -12.84 -5.37
CA LEU A 218 4.55 -12.37 -4.01
C LEU A 218 5.84 -12.44 -3.19
N VAL A 219 6.18 -11.33 -2.55
CA VAL A 219 7.33 -11.23 -1.65
C VAL A 219 6.91 -10.59 -0.33
N ASP A 220 7.64 -10.92 0.75
CA ASP A 220 7.53 -10.20 2.01
C ASP A 220 8.21 -8.81 1.92
N LYS A 221 8.15 -8.04 2.99
CA LYS A 221 8.76 -6.71 3.09
C LYS A 221 10.29 -6.71 2.90
N ASP A 222 10.93 -7.87 3.10
CA ASP A 222 12.38 -8.06 2.96
C ASP A 222 12.77 -8.55 1.55
N GLY A 223 11.78 -8.72 0.64
CA GLY A 223 11.98 -9.13 -0.73
C GLY A 223 12.12 -10.64 -0.93
N LYS A 224 11.83 -11.44 0.08
CA LYS A 224 11.88 -12.90 -0.01
C LYS A 224 10.58 -13.41 -0.64
N PRO A 225 10.63 -14.22 -1.71
CA PRO A 225 9.44 -14.87 -2.27
C PRO A 225 8.75 -15.78 -1.25
N ILE A 226 7.40 -15.74 -1.28
CA ILE A 226 6.51 -16.51 -0.42
C ILE A 226 5.82 -17.60 -1.23
#